data_c928aee05c346f60ede8503f93b4a61d
#
_entry.id   c928aee05c346f60ede8503f93b4a61d
#
_cell.length_a   1.000
_cell.length_b   1.000
_cell.length_c   1.000
_cell.angle_alpha   90.00
_cell.angle_beta   90.00
_cell.angle_gamma   90.00
#
_symmetry.space_group_name_H-M   'P 1'
#
loop_
_entity.id
_entity.type
_entity.pdbx_description
1 polymer ?
#
loop_
_entity_poly.entity_id
_entity_poly.type
_entity_poly.pdbx_seq_one_letter_code
_entity_poly.pdbx_strand_id
1 'polypeptide(L)'
;MKKLMAVVFSAGLALAAQAVGWKGLGEGNYYAGPKVTEADLAGKVVLVDCWGVGCPPCRALLPRMEEIWKSFRSKPFVLLGSHRQGRQPEKVDALVKANKLTYPQYDGAGIAEGEPSFRGIPFLYVVNHRGKVVYSGHDERAAIQAVVEAITEIGAPPTLIPGVILSRKSPYKSLEKRLILGKPAANVVKKLQGDIKKASAKSATAVQKAAAEEAEAMLKAIEEAKTDYKTDIARLKTTNPPEALKMIKAYMASFPAEGAEYKDEIADLTVKAKEFAAEQKAKGAKK
;
A
#
# COMPACT_ATOMS: atom_id res chain seq x y z
N MET A 1 33.98 46.18 -11.25
CA MET A 1 33.32 45.54 -10.10
C MET A 1 32.30 44.55 -10.63
N LYS A 2 32.67 43.25 -10.72
CA LYS A 2 31.79 42.18 -11.20
C LYS A 2 31.05 41.60 -9.98
N LYS A 3 29.70 41.77 -9.94
CA LYS A 3 28.85 41.15 -8.91
C LYS A 3 28.71 39.66 -9.22
N LEU A 4 29.26 38.84 -8.35
CA LEU A 4 29.03 37.38 -8.33
C LEU A 4 27.62 37.12 -7.77
N MET A 5 26.73 36.63 -8.61
CA MET A 5 25.40 36.17 -8.19
C MET A 5 25.57 34.74 -7.70
N ALA A 6 25.46 34.52 -6.39
CA ALA A 6 25.43 33.22 -5.80
C ALA A 6 24.06 32.57 -6.11
N VAL A 7 24.06 31.53 -6.95
CA VAL A 7 22.92 30.67 -7.15
C VAL A 7 22.84 29.72 -5.95
N VAL A 8 21.87 29.98 -5.07
CA VAL A 8 21.54 29.07 -3.98
C VAL A 8 20.79 27.88 -4.59
N PHE A 9 21.49 26.75 -4.76
CA PHE A 9 20.87 25.47 -5.00
C PHE A 9 20.11 25.08 -3.74
N SER A 10 18.81 25.28 -3.70
CA SER A 10 17.94 24.62 -2.74
C SER A 10 17.89 23.14 -3.12
N ALA A 11 18.67 22.33 -2.41
CA ALA A 11 18.53 20.88 -2.43
C ALA A 11 17.13 20.56 -1.92
N GLY A 12 16.19 20.34 -2.84
CA GLY A 12 14.90 19.73 -2.55
C GLY A 12 15.18 18.35 -1.99
N LEU A 13 14.91 18.16 -0.70
CA LEU A 13 14.94 16.87 -0.04
C LEU A 13 13.84 16.04 -0.73
N ALA A 14 14.23 15.18 -1.68
CA ALA A 14 13.35 14.14 -2.18
C ALA A 14 13.03 13.23 -0.99
N LEU A 15 11.83 13.36 -0.45
CA LEU A 15 11.29 12.45 0.54
C LEU A 15 11.15 11.10 -0.19
N ALA A 16 12.18 10.26 -0.11
CA ALA A 16 12.07 8.87 -0.50
C ALA A 16 10.93 8.28 0.35
N ALA A 17 9.86 7.83 -0.28
CA ALA A 17 8.88 7.03 0.43
C ALA A 17 9.62 5.80 0.92
N GLN A 18 9.89 5.81 2.20
CA GLN A 18 10.52 4.71 2.87
C GLN A 18 9.55 3.54 2.80
N ALA A 19 10.06 2.36 2.41
CA ALA A 19 9.33 1.13 2.68
C ALA A 19 8.91 1.21 4.15
N VAL A 20 7.64 0.94 4.44
CA VAL A 20 7.17 0.92 5.83
C VAL A 20 8.17 0.10 6.63
N GLY A 21 8.88 0.77 7.53
CA GLY A 21 9.76 0.10 8.48
C GLY A 21 8.91 -0.67 9.48
N TRP A 22 9.41 -1.81 9.92
CA TRP A 22 8.74 -2.63 10.93
C TRP A 22 9.51 -2.60 12.24
N LYS A 23 8.81 -2.55 13.36
CA LYS A 23 9.38 -2.66 14.71
C LYS A 23 8.93 -3.95 15.39
N GLY A 24 9.65 -4.35 16.43
CA GLY A 24 9.25 -5.46 17.29
C GLY A 24 9.37 -6.86 16.65
N LEU A 25 10.10 -7.01 15.53
CA LEU A 25 10.33 -8.30 14.86
C LEU A 25 11.59 -9.04 15.35
N GLY A 26 12.34 -8.47 16.29
CA GLY A 26 13.57 -9.07 16.82
C GLY A 26 13.29 -10.28 17.71
N GLU A 27 14.35 -11.10 17.91
CA GLU A 27 14.31 -12.32 18.77
C GLU A 27 13.76 -12.06 20.17
N GLY A 28 14.11 -10.91 20.77
CA GLY A 28 13.63 -10.54 22.11
C GLY A 28 12.12 -10.35 22.19
N ASN A 29 11.43 -10.14 21.08
CA ASN A 29 9.99 -9.92 21.01
C ASN A 29 9.22 -11.12 20.48
N TYR A 30 9.92 -12.13 19.96
CA TYR A 30 9.28 -13.32 19.40
C TYR A 30 8.64 -14.20 20.48
N TYR A 31 7.44 -14.73 20.16
CA TYR A 31 6.73 -15.70 20.97
C TYR A 31 6.55 -17.03 20.25
N ALA A 32 5.91 -17.04 19.07
CA ALA A 32 5.52 -18.26 18.40
C ALA A 32 5.25 -18.08 16.89
N GLY A 33 5.05 -19.17 16.18
CA GLY A 33 4.75 -19.21 14.76
C GLY A 33 5.99 -19.08 13.88
N PRO A 34 5.89 -18.85 12.58
CA PRO A 34 7.02 -18.57 11.72
C PRO A 34 7.70 -17.26 12.12
N LYS A 35 9.03 -17.25 12.22
CA LYS A 35 9.78 -16.00 12.35
C LYS A 35 9.72 -15.24 11.04
N VAL A 36 9.44 -13.95 11.11
CA VAL A 36 9.36 -13.05 9.96
C VAL A 36 10.31 -11.88 10.15
N THR A 37 10.92 -11.46 9.04
CA THR A 37 11.76 -10.27 8.92
C THR A 37 11.02 -9.22 8.09
N GLU A 38 11.54 -8.00 8.05
CA GLU A 38 11.00 -6.96 7.16
C GLU A 38 10.99 -7.41 5.69
N ALA A 39 12.00 -8.16 5.25
CA ALA A 39 12.08 -8.70 3.90
C ALA A 39 10.96 -9.71 3.61
N ASP A 40 10.53 -10.47 4.61
CA ASP A 40 9.41 -11.41 4.48
C ASP A 40 8.05 -10.71 4.37
N LEU A 41 7.93 -9.48 4.85
CA LEU A 41 6.73 -8.65 4.80
C LEU A 41 6.67 -7.78 3.54
N ALA A 42 7.82 -7.50 2.92
CA ALA A 42 7.92 -6.64 1.75
C ALA A 42 7.09 -7.17 0.57
N GLY A 43 6.24 -6.31 0.00
CA GLY A 43 5.38 -6.66 -1.14
C GLY A 43 4.19 -7.57 -0.81
N LYS A 44 3.96 -7.86 0.47
CA LYS A 44 2.79 -8.61 0.93
C LYS A 44 1.76 -7.71 1.59
N VAL A 45 0.55 -8.19 1.67
CA VAL A 45 -0.50 -7.62 2.53
C VAL A 45 -0.28 -8.14 3.95
N VAL A 46 -0.21 -7.23 4.93
CA VAL A 46 -0.01 -7.59 6.34
C VAL A 46 -1.22 -7.16 7.14
N LEU A 47 -1.90 -8.11 7.78
CA LEU A 47 -2.91 -7.83 8.81
C LEU A 47 -2.20 -7.90 10.17
N VAL A 48 -2.21 -6.81 10.91
CA VAL A 48 -1.69 -6.76 12.27
C VAL A 48 -2.87 -6.88 13.25
N ASP A 49 -2.84 -7.93 14.08
CA ASP A 49 -3.78 -8.18 15.17
C ASP A 49 -3.15 -7.70 16.48
N CYS A 50 -3.57 -6.52 16.95
CA CYS A 50 -3.17 -5.98 18.25
C CYS A 50 -4.05 -6.58 19.34
N TRP A 51 -3.48 -7.47 20.15
CA TRP A 51 -4.20 -8.23 21.17
C TRP A 51 -3.49 -8.28 22.52
N GLY A 52 -4.08 -8.93 23.52
CA GLY A 52 -3.44 -9.10 24.82
C GLY A 52 -4.06 -10.23 25.67
N VAL A 53 -3.23 -10.85 26.50
CA VAL A 53 -3.63 -11.98 27.37
C VAL A 53 -4.73 -11.62 28.36
N GLY A 54 -4.73 -10.37 28.86
CA GLY A 54 -5.73 -9.84 29.78
C GLY A 54 -6.98 -9.25 29.10
N CYS A 55 -7.15 -9.46 27.78
CA CYS A 55 -8.24 -8.92 27.00
C CYS A 55 -9.22 -10.05 26.60
N PRO A 56 -10.36 -10.21 27.30
CA PRO A 56 -11.32 -11.27 26.97
C PRO A 56 -11.82 -11.25 25.51
N PRO A 57 -12.22 -10.11 24.91
CA PRO A 57 -12.65 -10.09 23.52
C PRO A 57 -11.51 -10.43 22.55
N CYS A 58 -10.25 -10.05 22.87
CA CYS A 58 -9.12 -10.47 22.04
C CYS A 58 -8.95 -11.98 22.02
N ARG A 59 -9.05 -12.64 23.21
CA ARG A 59 -8.92 -14.10 23.33
C ARG A 59 -10.02 -14.81 22.56
N ALA A 60 -11.24 -14.28 22.55
CA ALA A 60 -12.34 -14.81 21.79
C ALA A 60 -12.10 -14.71 20.26
N LEU A 61 -11.32 -13.73 19.82
CA LEU A 61 -11.00 -13.51 18.41
C LEU A 61 -9.86 -14.41 17.90
N LEU A 62 -8.98 -14.92 18.76
CA LEU A 62 -7.79 -15.71 18.35
C LEU A 62 -8.11 -16.91 17.43
N PRO A 63 -9.14 -17.75 17.70
CA PRO A 63 -9.48 -18.84 16.79
C PRO A 63 -9.85 -18.34 15.38
N ARG A 64 -10.52 -17.21 15.32
CA ARG A 64 -10.93 -16.59 14.05
C ARG A 64 -9.71 -16.03 13.28
N MET A 65 -8.75 -15.45 13.97
CA MET A 65 -7.50 -15.02 13.35
C MET A 65 -6.73 -16.22 12.77
N GLU A 66 -6.71 -17.36 13.45
CA GLU A 66 -6.11 -18.57 12.93
C GLU A 66 -6.82 -19.10 11.66
N GLU A 67 -8.14 -19.02 11.59
CA GLU A 67 -8.90 -19.36 10.38
C GLU A 67 -8.55 -18.42 9.21
N ILE A 68 -8.44 -17.12 9.46
CA ILE A 68 -8.03 -16.13 8.47
C ILE A 68 -6.62 -16.46 7.97
N TRP A 69 -5.68 -16.70 8.88
CA TRP A 69 -4.31 -17.10 8.52
C TRP A 69 -4.30 -18.32 7.61
N LYS A 70 -4.99 -19.40 7.99
CA LYS A 70 -5.08 -20.63 7.19
C LYS A 70 -5.67 -20.37 5.80
N SER A 71 -6.66 -19.49 5.71
CA SER A 71 -7.36 -19.19 4.45
C SER A 71 -6.49 -18.38 3.47
N PHE A 72 -5.60 -17.52 3.98
CA PHE A 72 -4.84 -16.60 3.15
C PHE A 72 -3.33 -16.90 3.08
N ARG A 73 -2.77 -17.80 3.91
CA ARG A 73 -1.32 -18.08 3.97
C ARG A 73 -0.67 -18.54 2.66
N SER A 74 -1.46 -19.03 1.70
CA SER A 74 -0.99 -19.38 0.34
C SER A 74 -1.00 -18.18 -0.63
N LYS A 75 -1.44 -17.01 -0.17
CA LYS A 75 -1.45 -15.76 -0.91
C LYS A 75 -0.28 -14.89 -0.44
N PRO A 76 0.05 -13.79 -1.14
CA PRO A 76 1.03 -12.82 -0.66
C PRO A 76 0.49 -12.05 0.56
N PHE A 77 0.34 -12.75 1.67
CA PHE A 77 -0.30 -12.31 2.90
C PHE A 77 0.48 -12.77 4.13
N VAL A 78 0.52 -11.94 5.16
CA VAL A 78 0.99 -12.28 6.50
C VAL A 78 -0.01 -11.79 7.52
N LEU A 79 -0.40 -12.66 8.46
CA LEU A 79 -1.06 -12.25 9.69
C LEU A 79 0.02 -12.12 10.77
N LEU A 80 0.12 -10.97 11.40
CA LEU A 80 1.10 -10.67 12.45
C LEU A 80 0.36 -10.42 13.77
N GLY A 81 0.44 -11.36 14.69
CA GLY A 81 -0.07 -11.18 16.05
C GLY A 81 0.87 -10.28 16.86
N SER A 82 0.34 -9.19 17.36
CA SER A 82 1.07 -8.18 18.13
C SER A 82 0.49 -8.06 19.52
N HIS A 83 1.14 -8.68 20.49
CA HIS A 83 0.76 -8.57 21.89
C HIS A 83 1.08 -7.18 22.44
N ARG A 84 0.11 -6.51 23.10
CA ARG A 84 0.18 -5.09 23.48
C ARG A 84 0.09 -4.83 24.99
N GLN A 85 0.29 -5.85 25.80
CA GLN A 85 0.22 -5.72 27.26
C GLN A 85 1.55 -5.99 27.96
N GLY A 86 2.66 -5.71 27.24
CA GLY A 86 4.03 -6.00 27.70
C GLY A 86 4.38 -7.48 27.65
N ARG A 87 5.64 -7.80 27.82
CA ARG A 87 6.15 -9.16 27.62
C ARG A 87 5.64 -10.14 28.67
N GLN A 88 4.87 -11.13 28.27
CA GLN A 88 4.28 -12.19 29.10
C GLN A 88 4.39 -13.56 28.42
N PRO A 89 5.62 -14.11 28.24
CA PRO A 89 5.86 -15.27 27.39
C PRO A 89 5.05 -16.51 27.80
N GLU A 90 5.00 -16.85 29.08
CA GLU A 90 4.28 -18.04 29.57
C GLU A 90 2.77 -17.98 29.29
N LYS A 91 2.18 -16.79 29.54
CA LYS A 91 0.74 -16.61 29.30
C LYS A 91 0.40 -16.58 27.81
N VAL A 92 1.25 -15.94 26.99
CA VAL A 92 1.10 -15.95 25.53
C VAL A 92 1.24 -17.37 24.98
N ASP A 93 2.29 -18.11 25.41
CA ASP A 93 2.52 -19.50 25.01
C ASP A 93 1.33 -20.40 25.36
N ALA A 94 0.77 -20.26 26.55
CA ALA A 94 -0.42 -21.01 26.94
C ALA A 94 -1.61 -20.76 26.02
N LEU A 95 -1.88 -19.50 25.64
CA LEU A 95 -2.96 -19.14 24.71
C LEU A 95 -2.68 -19.58 23.27
N VAL A 96 -1.43 -19.46 22.82
CA VAL A 96 -0.99 -19.96 21.50
C VAL A 96 -1.26 -21.47 21.39
N LYS A 97 -0.87 -22.26 22.40
CA LYS A 97 -1.11 -23.70 22.45
C LYS A 97 -2.58 -24.05 22.54
N ALA A 98 -3.32 -23.41 23.45
CA ALA A 98 -4.75 -23.65 23.64
C ALA A 98 -5.57 -23.38 22.37
N ASN A 99 -5.25 -22.34 21.60
CA ASN A 99 -5.93 -21.97 20.36
C ASN A 99 -5.26 -22.54 19.10
N LYS A 100 -4.16 -23.32 19.24
CA LYS A 100 -3.39 -23.92 18.14
C LYS A 100 -2.98 -22.86 17.08
N LEU A 101 -2.54 -21.69 17.56
CA LEU A 101 -2.16 -20.60 16.66
C LEU A 101 -0.86 -20.94 15.93
N THR A 102 -0.88 -20.75 14.60
CA THR A 102 0.25 -21.05 13.72
C THR A 102 0.80 -19.82 12.98
N TYR A 103 0.21 -18.64 13.16
CA TYR A 103 0.70 -17.40 12.59
C TYR A 103 1.74 -16.71 13.49
N PRO A 104 2.63 -15.86 12.93
CA PRO A 104 3.65 -15.14 13.68
C PRO A 104 3.11 -14.37 14.88
N GLN A 105 3.72 -14.55 16.07
CA GLN A 105 3.35 -13.89 17.32
C GLN A 105 4.56 -13.17 17.90
N TYR A 106 4.39 -11.87 18.17
CA TYR A 106 5.42 -11.00 18.72
C TYR A 106 4.89 -10.07 19.80
N ASP A 107 5.79 -9.57 20.65
CA ASP A 107 5.50 -8.49 21.58
C ASP A 107 5.71 -7.13 20.91
N GLY A 108 4.65 -6.33 20.79
CA GLY A 108 4.72 -4.98 20.26
C GLY A 108 5.10 -4.83 18.79
N ALA A 109 5.00 -5.91 17.98
CA ALA A 109 5.28 -5.81 16.55
C ALA A 109 4.31 -4.88 15.82
N GLY A 110 4.82 -4.11 14.86
CA GLY A 110 4.02 -3.18 14.06
C GLY A 110 4.84 -2.33 13.13
N ILE A 111 4.22 -1.38 12.45
CA ILE A 111 4.95 -0.41 11.63
C ILE A 111 5.68 0.60 12.52
N ALA A 112 6.91 0.95 12.11
CA ALA A 112 7.79 1.81 12.91
C ALA A 112 7.30 3.26 12.95
N GLU A 113 6.88 3.78 11.79
CA GLU A 113 6.39 5.15 11.63
C GLU A 113 4.98 5.15 11.05
N GLY A 114 4.12 6.04 11.57
CA GLY A 114 2.73 6.16 11.11
C GLY A 114 1.83 4.99 11.52
N GLU A 115 2.19 4.23 12.56
CA GLU A 115 1.30 3.22 13.13
C GLU A 115 -0.02 3.88 13.58
N PRO A 116 -1.19 3.33 13.19
CA PRO A 116 -2.46 3.89 13.61
C PRO A 116 -2.56 3.95 15.12
N SER A 117 -2.95 5.11 15.65
CA SER A 117 -3.21 5.25 17.09
C SER A 117 -4.52 4.55 17.47
N PHE A 118 -4.53 3.89 18.60
CA PHE A 118 -5.73 3.22 19.13
C PHE A 118 -5.81 3.34 20.65
N ARG A 119 -7.04 3.33 21.19
CA ARG A 119 -7.30 3.46 22.63
C ARG A 119 -7.68 2.15 23.32
N GLY A 120 -7.63 1.04 22.62
CA GLY A 120 -8.02 -0.26 23.16
C GLY A 120 -7.76 -1.40 22.19
N ILE A 121 -7.82 -2.61 22.73
CA ILE A 121 -7.69 -3.87 21.98
C ILE A 121 -8.95 -4.72 22.19
N PRO A 122 -9.33 -5.60 21.22
CA PRO A 122 -8.63 -5.90 19.98
C PRO A 122 -8.65 -4.71 19.03
N PHE A 123 -7.54 -4.51 18.31
CA PHE A 123 -7.44 -3.51 17.26
C PHE A 123 -6.71 -4.11 16.06
N LEU A 124 -7.26 -3.91 14.89
CA LEU A 124 -6.75 -4.48 13.64
C LEU A 124 -6.32 -3.37 12.70
N TYR A 125 -5.21 -3.56 11.99
CA TYR A 125 -4.91 -2.71 10.86
C TYR A 125 -4.28 -3.52 9.72
N VAL A 126 -4.54 -3.08 8.49
CA VAL A 126 -4.08 -3.74 7.27
C VAL A 126 -3.11 -2.83 6.54
N VAL A 127 -1.93 -3.35 6.27
CA VAL A 127 -0.90 -2.71 5.45
C VAL A 127 -0.90 -3.41 4.08
N ASN A 128 -1.09 -2.66 3.00
CA ASN A 128 -1.08 -3.24 1.67
C ASN A 128 0.35 -3.55 1.18
N HIS A 129 0.47 -4.20 0.05
CA HIS A 129 1.75 -4.59 -0.58
C HIS A 129 2.70 -3.42 -0.90
N ARG A 130 2.22 -2.17 -0.82
CA ARG A 130 2.99 -0.93 -1.02
C ARG A 130 3.44 -0.29 0.30
N GLY A 131 3.11 -0.91 1.44
CA GLY A 131 3.43 -0.37 2.76
C GLY A 131 2.45 0.70 3.27
N LYS A 132 1.29 0.89 2.62
CA LYS A 132 0.27 1.86 3.04
C LYS A 132 -0.76 1.19 3.94
N VAL A 133 -1.12 1.83 5.06
CA VAL A 133 -2.26 1.41 5.88
C VAL A 133 -3.55 1.69 5.12
N VAL A 134 -4.32 0.63 4.83
CA VAL A 134 -5.58 0.70 4.07
C VAL A 134 -6.80 0.45 4.95
N TYR A 135 -6.59 -0.03 6.16
CA TYR A 135 -7.63 -0.18 7.19
C TYR A 135 -7.02 -0.04 8.58
N SER A 136 -7.75 0.55 9.50
CA SER A 136 -7.47 0.50 10.95
C SER A 136 -8.78 0.63 11.75
N GLY A 137 -8.96 -0.23 12.74
CA GLY A 137 -10.19 -0.23 13.55
C GLY A 137 -10.41 -1.51 14.34
N HIS A 138 -11.64 -1.66 14.86
CA HIS A 138 -12.04 -2.78 15.71
C HIS A 138 -12.96 -3.78 14.98
N ASP A 139 -13.36 -3.51 13.74
CA ASP A 139 -14.26 -4.36 12.96
C ASP A 139 -13.47 -5.39 12.15
N GLU A 140 -13.57 -6.65 12.55
CA GLU A 140 -12.94 -7.80 11.88
C GLU A 140 -13.38 -7.93 10.41
N ARG A 141 -14.68 -7.74 10.13
CA ARG A 141 -15.20 -7.92 8.77
C ARG A 141 -14.65 -6.88 7.83
N ALA A 142 -14.57 -5.63 8.28
CA ALA A 142 -13.95 -4.55 7.51
C ALA A 142 -12.44 -4.78 7.30
N ALA A 143 -11.73 -5.32 8.30
CA ALA A 143 -10.33 -5.71 8.17
C ALA A 143 -10.14 -6.81 7.11
N ILE A 144 -10.97 -7.87 7.15
CA ILE A 144 -10.92 -8.96 6.14
C ILE A 144 -11.23 -8.42 4.74
N GLN A 145 -12.23 -7.55 4.61
CA GLN A 145 -12.56 -6.93 3.33
C GLN A 145 -11.35 -6.15 2.77
N ALA A 146 -10.68 -5.36 3.60
CA ALA A 146 -9.47 -4.64 3.21
C ALA A 146 -8.32 -5.59 2.81
N VAL A 147 -8.16 -6.72 3.49
CA VAL A 147 -7.19 -7.77 3.11
C VAL A 147 -7.50 -8.33 1.72
N VAL A 148 -8.78 -8.67 1.45
CA VAL A 148 -9.20 -9.21 0.15
C VAL A 148 -8.97 -8.19 -0.97
N GLU A 149 -9.33 -6.94 -0.74
CA GLU A 149 -9.11 -5.84 -1.70
C GLU A 149 -7.61 -5.65 -1.97
N ALA A 150 -6.79 -5.54 -0.92
CA ALA A 150 -5.35 -5.35 -1.05
C ALA A 150 -4.64 -6.54 -1.74
N ILE A 151 -5.08 -7.79 -1.49
CA ILE A 151 -4.55 -8.97 -2.20
C ILE A 151 -4.97 -8.95 -3.68
N THR A 152 -6.20 -8.52 -3.96
CA THR A 152 -6.72 -8.45 -5.33
C THR A 152 -5.98 -7.38 -6.15
N GLU A 153 -5.46 -6.33 -5.51
CA GLU A 153 -4.61 -5.34 -6.15
C GLU A 153 -3.24 -5.89 -6.59
N ILE A 154 -2.75 -6.95 -5.95
CA ILE A 154 -1.46 -7.55 -6.30
C ILE A 154 -1.57 -8.23 -7.66
N GLY A 155 -0.85 -7.67 -8.65
CA GLY A 155 -0.85 -8.16 -10.03
C GLY A 155 -1.96 -7.60 -10.92
N ALA A 156 -2.97 -6.92 -10.38
CA ALA A 156 -3.87 -6.10 -11.17
C ALA A 156 -3.20 -4.78 -11.57
N PRO A 157 -3.48 -4.23 -12.75
CA PRO A 157 -3.04 -2.89 -13.08
C PRO A 157 -3.61 -1.89 -12.06
N PRO A 158 -2.76 -1.08 -11.38
CA PRO A 158 -3.23 -0.17 -10.34
C PRO A 158 -4.23 0.84 -10.90
N THR A 159 -5.28 1.13 -10.12
CA THR A 159 -6.24 2.18 -10.47
C THR A 159 -5.63 3.56 -10.31
N LEU A 160 -6.04 4.52 -11.16
CA LEU A 160 -5.66 5.93 -11.06
C LEU A 160 -6.59 6.73 -10.12
N ILE A 161 -7.60 6.08 -9.55
CA ILE A 161 -8.56 6.70 -8.62
C ILE A 161 -8.72 5.85 -7.35
N PRO A 162 -7.63 5.58 -6.60
CA PRO A 162 -7.72 4.78 -5.39
C PRO A 162 -8.68 5.45 -4.37
N GLY A 163 -9.53 4.64 -3.74
CA GLY A 163 -10.46 5.12 -2.72
C GLY A 163 -11.67 5.91 -3.22
N VAL A 164 -11.80 6.17 -4.53
CA VAL A 164 -12.99 6.84 -5.09
C VAL A 164 -14.07 5.81 -5.42
N ILE A 165 -15.20 5.91 -4.73
CA ILE A 165 -16.38 5.07 -4.98
C ILE A 165 -17.40 5.89 -5.76
N LEU A 166 -17.58 5.56 -7.04
CA LEU A 166 -18.58 6.20 -7.87
C LEU A 166 -19.95 5.52 -7.72
N SER A 167 -21.00 6.32 -7.55
CA SER A 167 -22.36 5.81 -7.50
C SER A 167 -22.75 5.10 -8.81
N ARG A 168 -23.78 4.24 -8.79
CA ARG A 168 -24.27 3.58 -10.02
C ARG A 168 -24.78 4.59 -11.04
N LYS A 169 -25.24 5.77 -10.59
CA LYS A 169 -25.76 6.87 -11.44
C LYS A 169 -24.70 7.90 -11.80
N SER A 170 -23.45 7.74 -11.36
CA SER A 170 -22.36 8.66 -11.68
C SER A 170 -22.14 8.75 -13.20
N PRO A 171 -22.04 9.96 -13.77
CA PRO A 171 -21.73 10.16 -15.19
C PRO A 171 -20.33 9.66 -15.54
N TYR A 172 -19.49 9.39 -14.54
CA TYR A 172 -18.11 8.91 -14.71
C TYR A 172 -17.93 7.40 -14.49
N LYS A 173 -19.00 6.68 -14.16
CA LYS A 173 -18.94 5.23 -13.88
C LYS A 173 -18.27 4.43 -15.01
N SER A 174 -18.55 4.79 -16.26
CA SER A 174 -17.94 4.15 -17.42
C SER A 174 -16.45 4.46 -17.59
N LEU A 175 -15.93 5.50 -16.93
CA LEU A 175 -14.54 5.93 -17.01
C LEU A 175 -13.62 5.14 -16.06
N GLU A 176 -14.16 4.48 -15.03
CA GLU A 176 -13.37 3.69 -14.07
C GLU A 176 -12.44 2.69 -14.78
N LYS A 177 -12.97 1.98 -15.79
CA LYS A 177 -12.20 0.99 -16.58
C LYS A 177 -11.07 1.59 -17.42
N ARG A 178 -11.08 2.91 -17.59
CA ARG A 178 -10.06 3.67 -18.33
C ARG A 178 -9.03 4.32 -17.42
N LEU A 179 -9.36 4.45 -16.12
CA LEU A 179 -8.50 5.02 -15.09
C LEU A 179 -7.66 3.94 -14.40
N ILE A 180 -6.96 3.17 -15.22
CA ILE A 180 -6.04 2.11 -14.81
C ILE A 180 -4.64 2.49 -15.32
N LEU A 181 -3.63 2.31 -14.49
CA LEU A 181 -2.24 2.56 -14.87
C LEU A 181 -1.86 1.72 -16.11
N GLY A 182 -1.27 2.36 -17.09
CA GLY A 182 -0.96 1.76 -18.40
C GLY A 182 -1.99 2.05 -19.49
N LYS A 183 -3.14 2.68 -19.15
CA LYS A 183 -4.12 3.15 -20.13
C LYS A 183 -4.09 4.68 -20.24
N PRO A 184 -4.23 5.28 -21.46
CA PRO A 184 -4.22 6.73 -21.63
C PRO A 184 -5.27 7.43 -20.80
N ALA A 185 -4.84 8.27 -19.83
CA ALA A 185 -5.72 8.98 -18.90
C ALA A 185 -5.97 10.45 -19.30
N ALA A 186 -5.14 11.03 -20.15
CA ALA A 186 -5.18 12.46 -20.49
C ALA A 186 -6.56 12.96 -20.94
N ASN A 187 -7.28 12.20 -21.79
CA ASN A 187 -8.62 12.58 -22.25
C ASN A 187 -9.67 12.51 -21.14
N VAL A 188 -9.50 11.61 -20.17
CA VAL A 188 -10.38 11.53 -19.00
C VAL A 188 -10.14 12.72 -18.11
N VAL A 189 -8.90 13.06 -17.80
CA VAL A 189 -8.51 14.25 -17.03
C VAL A 189 -9.09 15.52 -17.67
N LYS A 190 -8.91 15.68 -18.99
CA LYS A 190 -9.46 16.81 -19.75
C LYS A 190 -10.99 16.91 -19.63
N LYS A 191 -11.69 15.78 -19.70
CA LYS A 191 -13.14 15.73 -19.52
C LYS A 191 -13.54 16.18 -18.12
N LEU A 192 -12.93 15.64 -17.08
CA LEU A 192 -13.21 16.01 -15.68
C LEU A 192 -13.01 17.51 -15.46
N GLN A 193 -11.87 18.05 -15.90
CA GLN A 193 -11.57 19.49 -15.85
C GLN A 193 -12.63 20.34 -16.58
N GLY A 194 -13.05 19.90 -17.77
CA GLY A 194 -14.08 20.57 -18.55
C GLY A 194 -15.44 20.59 -17.86
N ASP A 195 -15.82 19.53 -17.19
CA ASP A 195 -17.10 19.43 -16.48
C ASP A 195 -17.10 20.29 -15.21
N ILE A 196 -16.00 20.36 -14.47
CA ILE A 196 -15.79 21.28 -13.34
C ILE A 196 -15.92 22.73 -13.81
N LYS A 197 -15.26 23.10 -14.93
CA LYS A 197 -15.35 24.44 -15.50
C LYS A 197 -16.78 24.82 -15.90
N LYS A 198 -17.56 23.88 -16.44
CA LYS A 198 -18.98 24.13 -16.78
C LYS A 198 -19.82 24.33 -15.52
N ALA A 199 -19.56 23.61 -14.46
CA ALA A 199 -20.31 23.70 -13.21
C ALA A 199 -20.06 25.01 -12.43
N SER A 200 -18.96 25.73 -12.71
CA SER A 200 -18.66 27.03 -12.12
C SER A 200 -19.44 28.18 -12.77
N ALA A 201 -20.16 27.94 -13.87
CA ALA A 201 -21.03 28.93 -14.48
C ALA A 201 -22.27 29.26 -13.60
N LYS A 202 -22.72 30.53 -13.59
CA LYS A 202 -23.89 30.95 -12.81
C LYS A 202 -25.18 30.17 -13.16
N SER A 203 -25.28 29.69 -14.40
CA SER A 203 -26.40 28.90 -14.92
C SER A 203 -26.29 27.39 -14.66
N ALA A 204 -25.26 26.92 -13.94
CA ALA A 204 -25.05 25.50 -13.71
C ALA A 204 -26.18 24.89 -12.86
N THR A 205 -26.73 23.77 -13.35
CA THR A 205 -27.75 22.99 -12.65
C THR A 205 -27.21 22.27 -11.43
N ALA A 206 -28.08 21.88 -10.49
CA ALA A 206 -27.68 21.07 -9.33
C ALA A 206 -26.98 19.74 -9.74
N VAL A 207 -27.44 19.12 -10.82
CA VAL A 207 -26.83 17.89 -11.38
C VAL A 207 -25.41 18.15 -11.87
N GLN A 208 -25.18 19.29 -12.54
CA GLN A 208 -23.84 19.66 -13.00
C GLN A 208 -22.89 19.94 -11.84
N LYS A 209 -23.37 20.57 -10.76
CA LYS A 209 -22.58 20.83 -9.56
C LYS A 209 -22.21 19.54 -8.83
N ALA A 210 -23.16 18.62 -8.63
CA ALA A 210 -22.89 17.32 -8.03
C ALA A 210 -21.91 16.48 -8.87
N ALA A 211 -22.01 16.52 -10.21
CA ALA A 211 -21.05 15.87 -11.08
C ALA A 211 -19.65 16.51 -10.98
N ALA A 212 -19.55 17.81 -10.78
CA ALA A 212 -18.26 18.49 -10.60
C ALA A 212 -17.58 18.09 -9.30
N GLU A 213 -18.32 17.93 -8.21
CA GLU A 213 -17.78 17.43 -6.93
C GLU A 213 -17.16 16.02 -7.08
N GLU A 214 -17.86 15.11 -7.78
CA GLU A 214 -17.28 13.79 -8.11
C GLU A 214 -16.04 13.94 -9.01
N ALA A 215 -16.04 14.83 -9.99
CA ALA A 215 -14.90 15.07 -10.87
C ALA A 215 -13.68 15.63 -10.12
N GLU A 216 -13.90 16.53 -9.16
CA GLU A 216 -12.83 17.06 -8.29
C GLU A 216 -12.21 15.97 -7.42
N ALA A 217 -13.05 15.13 -6.80
CA ALA A 217 -12.58 13.97 -6.04
C ALA A 217 -11.75 13.01 -6.90
N MET A 218 -12.19 12.74 -8.13
CA MET A 218 -11.43 11.89 -9.07
C MET A 218 -10.11 12.54 -9.47
N LEU A 219 -10.07 13.83 -9.78
CA LEU A 219 -8.82 14.53 -10.12
C LEU A 219 -7.83 14.53 -8.95
N LYS A 220 -8.31 14.80 -7.74
CA LYS A 220 -7.49 14.72 -6.54
C LYS A 220 -6.88 13.33 -6.36
N ALA A 221 -7.69 12.28 -6.49
CA ALA A 221 -7.22 10.90 -6.39
C ALA A 221 -6.19 10.54 -7.49
N ILE A 222 -6.37 11.06 -8.72
CA ILE A 222 -5.39 10.88 -9.80
C ILE A 222 -4.05 11.53 -9.46
N GLU A 223 -4.04 12.75 -8.91
CA GLU A 223 -2.78 13.42 -8.53
C GLU A 223 -2.09 12.72 -7.35
N GLU A 224 -2.85 12.27 -6.36
CA GLU A 224 -2.32 11.44 -5.27
C GLU A 224 -1.71 10.13 -5.81
N ALA A 225 -2.43 9.42 -6.69
CA ALA A 225 -1.95 8.21 -7.31
C ALA A 225 -0.67 8.43 -8.13
N LYS A 226 -0.56 9.55 -8.88
CA LYS A 226 0.68 9.90 -9.60
C LYS A 226 1.86 10.03 -8.64
N THR A 227 1.66 10.69 -7.50
CA THR A 227 2.68 10.86 -6.48
C THR A 227 3.11 9.51 -5.91
N ASP A 228 2.14 8.65 -5.57
CA ASP A 228 2.38 7.31 -5.06
C ASP A 228 3.16 6.45 -6.09
N TYR A 229 2.79 6.51 -7.39
CA TYR A 229 3.50 5.76 -8.43
C TYR A 229 4.93 6.24 -8.66
N LYS A 230 5.18 7.55 -8.65
CA LYS A 230 6.54 8.10 -8.75
C LYS A 230 7.40 7.64 -7.57
N THR A 231 6.82 7.62 -6.40
CA THR A 231 7.44 7.13 -5.17
C THR A 231 7.77 5.63 -5.25
N ASP A 232 6.82 4.81 -5.68
CA ASP A 232 7.02 3.38 -5.87
C ASP A 232 8.09 3.10 -6.95
N ILE A 233 8.07 3.83 -8.05
CA ILE A 233 9.09 3.74 -9.10
C ILE A 233 10.48 4.03 -8.52
N ALA A 234 10.64 5.12 -7.76
CA ALA A 234 11.92 5.48 -7.16
C ALA A 234 12.46 4.37 -6.25
N ARG A 235 11.61 3.81 -5.40
CA ARG A 235 11.95 2.68 -4.51
C ARG A 235 12.29 1.41 -5.30
N LEU A 236 11.49 1.07 -6.28
CA LEU A 236 11.65 -0.17 -7.06
C LEU A 236 12.89 -0.15 -7.95
N LYS A 237 13.39 1.02 -8.37
CA LYS A 237 14.65 1.13 -9.13
C LYS A 237 15.84 0.43 -8.44
N THR A 238 15.85 0.41 -7.12
CA THR A 238 16.92 -0.21 -6.32
C THR A 238 16.55 -1.60 -5.80
N THR A 239 15.28 -1.83 -5.47
CA THR A 239 14.84 -3.07 -4.81
C THR A 239 14.32 -4.14 -5.77
N ASN A 240 13.72 -3.72 -6.89
CA ASN A 240 13.16 -4.61 -7.92
C ASN A 240 13.15 -3.94 -9.31
N PRO A 241 14.32 -3.79 -9.96
CA PRO A 241 14.44 -3.10 -11.24
C PRO A 241 13.49 -3.59 -12.35
N PRO A 242 13.18 -4.90 -12.48
CA PRO A 242 12.18 -5.38 -13.45
C PRO A 242 10.79 -4.77 -13.24
N GLU A 243 10.31 -4.71 -12.00
CA GLU A 243 9.00 -4.15 -11.68
C GLU A 243 9.01 -2.62 -11.82
N ALA A 244 10.10 -1.94 -11.46
CA ALA A 244 10.28 -0.51 -11.73
C ALA A 244 10.14 -0.20 -13.21
N LEU A 245 10.80 -0.97 -14.08
CA LEU A 245 10.75 -0.79 -15.53
C LEU A 245 9.33 -0.98 -16.07
N LYS A 246 8.61 -1.99 -15.59
CA LYS A 246 7.21 -2.24 -15.95
C LYS A 246 6.32 -1.08 -15.52
N MET A 247 6.50 -0.58 -14.30
CA MET A 247 5.71 0.52 -13.75
C MET A 247 5.99 1.85 -14.47
N ILE A 248 7.25 2.15 -14.82
CA ILE A 248 7.63 3.32 -15.63
C ILE A 248 6.91 3.28 -16.99
N LYS A 249 6.97 2.16 -17.70
CA LYS A 249 6.29 2.01 -19.00
C LYS A 249 4.78 2.23 -18.90
N ALA A 250 4.17 1.70 -17.85
CA ALA A 250 2.75 1.90 -17.58
C ALA A 250 2.42 3.36 -17.22
N TYR A 251 3.26 4.02 -16.42
CA TYR A 251 3.12 5.44 -16.08
C TYR A 251 3.21 6.33 -17.34
N MET A 252 4.22 6.10 -18.18
CA MET A 252 4.39 6.81 -19.45
C MET A 252 3.19 6.62 -20.39
N ALA A 253 2.62 5.43 -20.44
CA ALA A 253 1.42 5.17 -21.25
C ALA A 253 0.20 5.93 -20.73
N SER A 254 0.06 6.11 -19.42
CA SER A 254 -1.05 6.84 -18.81
C SER A 254 -0.88 8.37 -18.88
N PHE A 255 0.34 8.85 -18.69
CA PHE A 255 0.71 10.26 -18.59
C PHE A 255 1.92 10.58 -19.48
N PRO A 256 1.77 10.60 -20.81
CA PRO A 256 2.91 10.70 -21.74
C PRO A 256 3.76 11.97 -21.55
N ALA A 257 3.12 13.09 -21.23
CA ALA A 257 3.82 14.37 -21.01
C ALA A 257 4.72 14.34 -19.76
N GLU A 258 4.16 13.83 -18.66
CA GLU A 258 4.87 13.75 -17.37
C GLU A 258 5.86 12.58 -17.34
N GLY A 259 5.52 11.46 -17.99
CA GLY A 259 6.38 10.29 -18.09
C GLY A 259 7.61 10.48 -18.98
N ALA A 260 7.68 11.57 -19.74
CA ALA A 260 8.83 11.88 -20.59
C ALA A 260 10.15 11.98 -19.79
N GLU A 261 10.09 12.33 -18.51
CA GLU A 261 11.24 12.40 -17.60
C GLU A 261 11.97 11.04 -17.44
N TYR A 262 11.30 9.91 -17.68
CA TYR A 262 11.89 8.59 -17.55
C TYR A 262 12.57 8.05 -18.80
N LYS A 263 12.51 8.75 -19.94
CA LYS A 263 13.01 8.22 -21.22
C LYS A 263 14.47 7.84 -21.18
N ASP A 264 15.29 8.69 -20.55
CA ASP A 264 16.74 8.49 -20.50
C ASP A 264 17.14 7.39 -19.49
N GLU A 265 16.28 7.08 -18.53
CA GLU A 265 16.54 6.09 -17.51
C GLU A 265 16.20 4.65 -17.95
N ILE A 266 15.36 4.48 -18.97
CA ILE A 266 14.87 3.16 -19.39
C ILE A 266 16.00 2.23 -19.84
N ALA A 267 17.00 2.75 -20.53
CA ALA A 267 18.12 1.96 -21.06
C ALA A 267 18.94 1.36 -19.89
N ASP A 268 19.38 2.19 -18.95
CA ASP A 268 20.14 1.79 -17.76
C ASP A 268 19.32 0.81 -16.89
N LEU A 269 18.06 1.14 -16.64
CA LEU A 269 17.18 0.29 -15.85
C LEU A 269 16.88 -1.06 -16.51
N THR A 270 16.90 -1.11 -17.85
CA THR A 270 16.75 -2.38 -18.59
C THR A 270 17.94 -3.31 -18.38
N VAL A 271 19.15 -2.76 -18.28
CA VAL A 271 20.36 -3.54 -17.95
C VAL A 271 20.26 -4.06 -16.52
N LYS A 272 19.99 -3.19 -15.56
CA LYS A 272 19.82 -3.57 -14.15
C LYS A 272 18.74 -4.62 -13.93
N ALA A 273 17.64 -4.53 -14.68
CA ALA A 273 16.56 -5.52 -14.62
C ALA A 273 17.00 -6.92 -15.09
N LYS A 274 17.83 -6.98 -16.12
CA LYS A 274 18.40 -8.25 -16.62
C LYS A 274 19.37 -8.87 -15.60
N GLU A 275 20.26 -8.05 -15.04
CA GLU A 275 21.22 -8.46 -14.01
C GLU A 275 20.49 -8.99 -12.77
N PHE A 276 19.51 -8.26 -12.27
CA PHE A 276 18.67 -8.68 -11.13
C PHE A 276 17.98 -10.03 -11.40
N ALA A 277 17.38 -10.21 -12.58
CA ALA A 277 16.73 -11.47 -12.94
C ALA A 277 17.71 -12.64 -12.99
N ALA A 278 18.92 -12.43 -13.49
CA ALA A 278 19.99 -13.43 -13.51
C ALA A 278 20.43 -13.84 -12.11
N GLU A 279 20.62 -12.87 -11.21
CA GLU A 279 20.96 -13.13 -9.80
C GLU A 279 19.86 -13.92 -9.07
N GLN A 280 18.60 -13.58 -9.26
CA GLN A 280 17.48 -14.31 -8.63
C GLN A 280 17.40 -15.76 -9.13
N LYS A 281 17.65 -15.98 -10.43
CA LYS A 281 17.73 -17.33 -11.00
C LYS A 281 18.89 -18.14 -10.42
N ALA A 282 20.05 -17.52 -10.23
CA ALA A 282 21.22 -18.17 -9.61
C ALA A 282 20.99 -18.53 -8.14
N LYS A 283 20.29 -17.66 -7.38
CA LYS A 283 19.92 -17.93 -5.98
C LYS A 283 18.88 -19.05 -5.86
N GLY A 284 17.93 -19.14 -6.80
CA GLY A 284 16.91 -20.20 -6.84
C GLY A 284 17.47 -21.59 -7.23
N ALA A 285 18.56 -21.64 -8.00
CA ALA A 285 19.21 -22.89 -8.41
C ALA A 285 20.12 -23.51 -7.33
N LYS A 286 20.40 -22.79 -6.23
CA LYS A 286 21.22 -23.25 -5.10
C LYS A 286 20.40 -23.77 -3.91
N LYS A 287 19.10 -23.81 -4.03
CA LYS A 287 18.15 -24.42 -3.06
C LYS A 287 17.58 -25.71 -3.64
#